data_8a2096e7d66c2a5afe9ce58abbee950d
#
_entry.id   8a2096e7d66c2a5afe9ce58abbee950d
#
_cell.length_a   1.000
_cell.length_b   1.000
_cell.length_c   1.000
_cell.angle_alpha   90.00
_cell.angle_beta   90.00
_cell.angle_gamma   90.00
#
_symmetry.space_group_name_H-M   'P 1'
#
loop_
_entity.id
_entity.type
_entity.pdbx_description
1 polymer ?
#
loop_
_entity_poly.entity_id
_entity_poly.type
_entity_poly.pdbx_seq_one_letter_code
_entity_poly.pdbx_strand_id
1 'polypeptide(L)'
;MPAHAQDGRILFKNYCASCHEAGGDSSVPNRNVLSQMSPEEILQALEKGTMKAQAAERSRAQRRALAEYISGKPFGAELQSPFPKPAFCNNAGDAASSRSLLSGPAWNGWGVTITNTRFEPTAAAGMTAADVPRLKLKWAFGFPGASSGGTQPVVVGGRVYVGDAEGDLFALDAQTGCIHWTIEVEGGIRSAITIGKRGPDGLAAYFGDQASNVYAVDAESGKVLWKIKADDYSRAAITGAPQLYEGRLYVPVSSREESQAGDPKYLCCAFRGSVLALDAATGRQIWKTYTISEMAGPTQKNSAGTQISGPSGAGVWNAPTIDVKRKTVYAGTGNNYSPPATSASDSIVAFDLKTGKIKWVRQETTQDVWNASCRRPDREPAVCPDADAPDFDFGSSPILADLQGGRQMLIAGNKSGMIWALDPDRQGKLVWEQQVGKGSTGGGVLWGIAVDGERVFVPNGFFDPKTPDASGGMAAIGLSDGEAIWSTPNPPCGDRKPCKASHPAAVTAITGVVFSGTMDGQLLAYSAQDGKILWEYDTARDFPTVNGVKANGGSMSNAGPAVVGGMLFVNSGYSHHGGVVPGNVLLAFSTE
;
A
#
# COMPACT_ATOMS: atom_id res chain seq x y z
N MET A 1 -7.13 0.25 27.58
CA MET A 1 -7.09 -1.23 27.52
C MET A 1 -6.18 -1.54 26.36
N PRO A 2 -5.21 -2.44 26.47
CA PRO A 2 -4.39 -2.80 25.32
C PRO A 2 -5.31 -3.31 24.19
N ALA A 3 -5.02 -2.89 22.97
CA ALA A 3 -5.68 -3.43 21.79
C ALA A 3 -5.51 -4.96 21.84
N HIS A 4 -6.61 -5.71 21.75
CA HIS A 4 -6.53 -7.16 21.77
C HIS A 4 -5.78 -7.59 20.52
N ALA A 5 -4.55 -8.05 20.68
CA ALA A 5 -3.78 -8.67 19.63
C ALA A 5 -4.60 -9.82 19.01
N GLN A 6 -4.47 -10.02 17.71
CA GLN A 6 -5.08 -11.18 17.03
C GLN A 6 -4.73 -12.45 17.82
N ASP A 7 -5.72 -13.35 18.04
CA ASP A 7 -5.54 -14.58 18.84
C ASP A 7 -4.30 -15.35 18.36
N GLY A 8 -3.28 -15.47 19.23
CA GLY A 8 -2.03 -16.15 18.94
C GLY A 8 -2.22 -17.58 18.45
N ARG A 9 -3.32 -18.24 18.86
CA ARG A 9 -3.71 -19.57 18.35
C ARG A 9 -4.06 -19.54 16.87
N ILE A 10 -4.79 -18.51 16.43
CA ILE A 10 -5.15 -18.35 15.01
C ILE A 10 -3.89 -18.06 14.19
N LEU A 11 -3.02 -17.19 14.70
CA LEU A 11 -1.72 -16.89 14.07
C LEU A 11 -0.85 -18.16 13.96
N PHE A 12 -0.73 -18.92 15.04
CA PHE A 12 0.04 -20.17 15.05
C PHE A 12 -0.51 -21.16 14.03
N LYS A 13 -1.81 -21.42 14.06
CA LYS A 13 -2.47 -22.32 13.11
C LYS A 13 -2.21 -21.92 11.65
N ASN A 14 -2.27 -20.62 11.38
CA ASN A 14 -2.17 -20.11 10.00
C ASN A 14 -0.74 -20.05 9.47
N TYR A 15 0.27 -19.89 10.33
CA TYR A 15 1.62 -19.55 9.90
C TYR A 15 2.72 -20.45 10.44
N CYS A 16 2.45 -21.27 11.47
CA CYS A 16 3.48 -22.03 12.16
C CYS A 16 3.16 -23.53 12.25
N ALA A 17 1.88 -23.89 12.30
CA ALA A 17 1.41 -25.24 12.58
C ALA A 17 1.90 -26.27 11.54
N SER A 18 2.04 -25.88 10.27
CA SER A 18 2.52 -26.79 9.21
C SER A 18 3.89 -27.43 9.50
N CYS A 19 4.73 -26.73 10.27
CA CYS A 19 6.04 -27.23 10.68
C CYS A 19 6.08 -27.67 12.15
N HIS A 20 5.33 -27.00 13.05
CA HIS A 20 5.48 -27.14 14.50
C HIS A 20 4.36 -27.92 15.20
N GLU A 21 3.32 -28.43 14.50
CA GLU A 21 2.33 -29.35 15.05
C GLU A 21 2.70 -30.83 14.80
N ALA A 22 2.00 -31.73 15.49
CA ALA A 22 2.20 -33.17 15.32
C ALA A 22 1.92 -33.61 13.88
N GLY A 23 2.90 -34.22 13.23
CA GLY A 23 2.87 -34.59 11.80
C GLY A 23 3.54 -33.56 10.89
N GLY A 24 4.11 -32.47 11.43
CA GLY A 24 4.98 -31.53 10.73
C GLY A 24 6.38 -32.11 10.46
N ASP A 25 7.30 -31.24 10.06
CA ASP A 25 8.69 -31.61 9.80
C ASP A 25 9.36 -32.08 11.09
N SER A 26 9.82 -33.34 11.09
CA SER A 26 10.50 -33.96 12.25
C SER A 26 11.86 -33.33 12.59
N SER A 27 12.39 -32.48 11.71
CA SER A 27 13.64 -31.75 11.92
C SER A 27 13.47 -30.47 12.74
N VAL A 28 12.24 -30.03 12.97
CA VAL A 28 11.91 -28.81 13.73
C VAL A 28 11.23 -29.16 15.07
N PRO A 29 11.46 -28.35 16.13
CA PRO A 29 10.83 -28.59 17.41
C PRO A 29 9.30 -28.46 17.32
N ASN A 30 8.58 -29.44 17.81
CA ASN A 30 7.12 -29.38 17.89
C ASN A 30 6.67 -28.39 19.00
N ARG A 31 5.37 -28.08 19.02
CA ARG A 31 4.82 -27.10 19.96
C ARG A 31 5.07 -27.45 21.42
N ASN A 32 5.10 -28.72 21.79
CA ASN A 32 5.36 -29.13 23.18
C ASN A 32 6.79 -28.77 23.62
N VAL A 33 7.76 -28.86 22.71
CA VAL A 33 9.15 -28.42 22.98
C VAL A 33 9.19 -26.90 23.07
N LEU A 34 8.55 -26.19 22.13
CA LEU A 34 8.52 -24.73 22.13
C LEU A 34 7.83 -24.14 23.36
N SER A 35 6.82 -24.82 23.94
CA SER A 35 6.12 -24.36 25.15
C SER A 35 6.99 -24.36 26.41
N GLN A 36 8.16 -24.99 26.39
CA GLN A 36 9.11 -24.93 27.50
C GLN A 36 9.91 -23.60 27.51
N MET A 37 9.97 -22.91 26.39
CA MET A 37 10.64 -21.61 26.26
C MET A 37 9.86 -20.49 26.94
N SER A 38 10.54 -19.42 27.29
CA SER A 38 9.87 -18.17 27.70
C SER A 38 9.30 -17.42 26.50
N PRO A 39 8.31 -16.52 26.69
CA PRO A 39 7.80 -15.70 25.61
C PRO A 39 8.88 -14.79 25.00
N GLU A 40 9.86 -14.33 25.81
CA GLU A 40 11.00 -13.53 25.37
C GLU A 40 11.93 -14.32 24.43
N GLU A 41 12.24 -15.57 24.75
CA GLU A 41 13.06 -16.45 23.91
C GLU A 41 12.39 -16.74 22.56
N ILE A 42 11.07 -17.02 22.59
CA ILE A 42 10.29 -17.22 21.36
C ILE A 42 10.25 -15.92 20.54
N LEU A 43 10.00 -14.78 21.16
CA LEU A 43 10.00 -13.47 20.48
C LEU A 43 11.38 -13.20 19.86
N GLN A 44 12.47 -13.48 20.58
CA GLN A 44 13.82 -13.33 20.04
C GLN A 44 14.06 -14.23 18.80
N ALA A 45 13.54 -15.46 18.81
CA ALA A 45 13.62 -16.35 17.65
C ALA A 45 12.85 -15.80 16.45
N LEU A 46 11.69 -15.18 16.67
CA LEU A 46 10.86 -14.55 15.63
C LEU A 46 11.43 -13.24 15.09
N GLU A 47 12.16 -12.48 15.89
CA GLU A 47 12.68 -11.16 15.50
C GLU A 47 14.11 -11.17 14.99
N LYS A 48 14.96 -11.96 15.61
CA LYS A 48 16.41 -11.95 15.38
C LYS A 48 17.01 -13.33 15.11
N GLY A 49 16.25 -14.41 15.39
CA GLY A 49 16.72 -15.79 15.32
C GLY A 49 16.29 -16.53 14.06
N THR A 50 16.20 -17.85 14.20
CA THR A 50 15.95 -18.80 13.10
C THR A 50 14.60 -18.64 12.42
N MET A 51 13.60 -18.07 13.11
CA MET A 51 12.25 -17.85 12.59
C MET A 51 12.02 -16.44 12.02
N LYS A 52 13.06 -15.60 11.94
CA LYS A 52 12.95 -14.21 11.46
C LYS A 52 12.32 -14.12 10.07
N ALA A 53 12.70 -14.98 9.15
CA ALA A 53 12.17 -14.97 7.78
C ALA A 53 10.67 -15.33 7.74
N GLN A 54 10.24 -16.31 8.54
CA GLN A 54 8.85 -16.75 8.64
C GLN A 54 7.94 -15.73 9.36
N ALA A 55 8.53 -14.96 10.26
CA ALA A 55 7.84 -13.94 11.03
C ALA A 55 7.95 -12.52 10.42
N ALA A 56 8.70 -12.34 9.34
CA ALA A 56 9.00 -11.03 8.75
C ALA A 56 7.76 -10.21 8.36
N GLU A 57 6.66 -10.89 8.01
CA GLU A 57 5.40 -10.27 7.65
C GLU A 57 4.41 -10.16 8.83
N ARG A 58 4.82 -10.46 10.04
CA ARG A 58 4.00 -10.32 11.25
C ARG A 58 4.35 -9.01 11.94
N SER A 59 3.32 -8.26 12.35
CA SER A 59 3.53 -7.07 13.18
C SER A 59 4.15 -7.44 14.52
N ARG A 60 4.65 -6.45 15.23
CA ARG A 60 5.19 -6.63 16.60
C ARG A 60 4.13 -7.22 17.52
N ALA A 61 2.89 -6.71 17.48
CA ALA A 61 1.78 -7.24 18.26
C ALA A 61 1.48 -8.72 17.92
N GLN A 62 1.52 -9.08 16.65
CA GLN A 62 1.30 -10.46 16.21
C GLN A 62 2.42 -11.40 16.68
N ARG A 63 3.69 -10.97 16.61
CA ARG A 63 4.82 -11.77 17.10
C ARG A 63 4.74 -11.99 18.62
N ARG A 64 4.32 -10.97 19.38
CA ARG A 64 4.07 -11.10 20.83
C ARG A 64 2.94 -12.07 21.11
N ALA A 65 1.81 -11.94 20.44
CA ALA A 65 0.68 -12.87 20.60
C ALA A 65 1.05 -14.32 20.26
N LEU A 66 1.89 -14.53 19.26
CA LEU A 66 2.47 -15.84 18.94
C LEU A 66 3.35 -16.36 20.07
N ALA A 67 4.25 -15.54 20.60
CA ALA A 67 5.17 -15.91 21.66
C ALA A 67 4.42 -16.29 22.95
N GLU A 68 3.43 -15.52 23.36
CA GLU A 68 2.56 -15.83 24.51
C GLU A 68 1.75 -17.11 24.28
N TYR A 69 1.18 -17.30 23.10
CA TYR A 69 0.40 -18.50 22.79
C TYR A 69 1.26 -19.77 22.77
N ILE A 70 2.46 -19.70 22.18
CA ILE A 70 3.36 -20.84 22.07
C ILE A 70 3.91 -21.23 23.43
N SER A 71 4.37 -20.25 24.23
CA SER A 71 4.89 -20.48 25.59
C SER A 71 3.80 -20.83 26.61
N GLY A 72 2.56 -20.40 26.36
CA GLY A 72 1.48 -20.44 27.34
C GLY A 72 1.66 -19.49 28.53
N LYS A 73 2.57 -18.53 28.43
CA LYS A 73 2.93 -17.58 29.50
C LYS A 73 2.81 -16.14 28.97
N PRO A 74 2.33 -15.17 29.78
CA PRO A 74 2.35 -13.75 29.43
C PRO A 74 3.80 -13.20 29.56
N PHE A 75 4.06 -12.09 28.86
CA PHE A 75 5.30 -11.33 29.09
C PHE A 75 5.35 -10.76 30.51
N GLY A 76 6.52 -10.86 31.16
CA GLY A 76 6.69 -10.51 32.59
C GLY A 76 6.80 -9.02 32.89
N ALA A 77 6.91 -8.13 31.93
CA ALA A 77 7.02 -6.68 32.11
C ALA A 77 6.31 -5.90 31.01
N GLU A 78 5.81 -4.71 31.36
CA GLU A 78 5.41 -3.71 30.35
C GLU A 78 6.63 -3.41 29.45
N LEU A 79 6.48 -3.67 28.15
CA LEU A 79 7.52 -3.35 27.18
C LEU A 79 7.67 -1.83 27.11
N GLN A 80 8.87 -1.35 27.45
CA GLN A 80 9.17 0.08 27.39
C GLN A 80 8.98 0.59 25.95
N SER A 81 8.50 1.83 25.82
CA SER A 81 8.44 2.52 24.52
C SER A 81 9.78 2.40 23.80
N PRO A 82 9.81 2.02 22.52
CA PRO A 82 11.07 1.94 21.76
C PRO A 82 11.69 3.33 21.51
N PHE A 83 10.99 4.41 21.90
CA PHE A 83 11.42 5.78 21.67
C PHE A 83 12.02 6.43 22.91
N PRO A 84 13.18 7.08 22.79
CA PRO A 84 13.71 7.93 23.86
C PRO A 84 12.79 9.15 24.06
N LYS A 85 12.65 9.62 25.30
CA LYS A 85 11.82 10.80 25.63
C LYS A 85 12.08 12.04 24.74
N PRO A 86 13.32 12.36 24.34
CA PRO A 86 13.59 13.48 23.44
C PRO A 86 12.98 13.38 22.04
N ALA A 87 12.50 12.20 21.61
CA ALA A 87 11.84 12.04 20.33
C ALA A 87 10.44 12.68 20.28
N PHE A 88 9.84 12.95 21.45
CA PHE A 88 8.52 13.58 21.53
C PHE A 88 8.62 15.11 21.53
N CYS A 89 7.60 15.76 20.94
CA CYS A 89 7.52 17.22 20.91
C CYS A 89 7.41 17.78 22.32
N ASN A 90 8.20 18.81 22.64
CA ASN A 90 8.26 19.40 23.98
C ASN A 90 7.02 20.20 24.38
N ASN A 91 6.17 20.56 23.42
CA ASN A 91 4.98 21.39 23.66
C ASN A 91 3.71 20.57 23.54
N ALA A 92 3.21 20.09 24.69
CA ALA A 92 1.83 19.59 24.81
C ALA A 92 0.78 20.72 24.70
N GLY A 93 1.18 21.95 24.33
CA GLY A 93 0.38 23.17 24.46
C GLY A 93 -0.17 23.79 23.18
N ASP A 94 0.32 23.42 22.01
CA ASP A 94 -0.26 23.90 20.75
C ASP A 94 -1.22 22.85 20.16
N ALA A 95 -2.26 22.53 20.93
CA ALA A 95 -3.47 21.93 20.36
C ALA A 95 -4.12 22.98 19.46
N ALA A 96 -3.64 23.09 18.20
CA ALA A 96 -4.40 23.76 17.17
C ALA A 96 -5.81 23.18 17.21
N SER A 97 -6.82 24.01 17.45
CA SER A 97 -8.19 23.52 17.56
C SER A 97 -8.52 22.66 16.34
N SER A 98 -9.28 21.58 16.50
CA SER A 98 -9.65 20.64 15.43
C SER A 98 -10.17 21.33 14.15
N ARG A 99 -10.69 22.54 14.27
CA ARG A 99 -11.06 23.39 13.14
C ARG A 99 -9.87 23.91 12.34
N SER A 100 -8.70 24.11 12.94
CA SER A 100 -7.51 24.60 12.24
C SER A 100 -6.76 23.51 11.49
N LEU A 101 -6.88 22.24 11.89
CA LEU A 101 -6.19 21.13 11.23
C LEU A 101 -6.61 20.91 9.77
N LEU A 102 -7.87 21.19 9.41
CA LEU A 102 -8.35 21.06 8.02
C LEU A 102 -8.22 22.35 7.21
N SER A 103 -7.73 23.45 7.81
CA SER A 103 -7.48 24.71 7.11
C SER A 103 -6.02 24.77 6.65
N GLY A 104 -5.80 25.09 5.38
CA GLY A 104 -4.47 25.21 4.79
C GLY A 104 -4.12 24.07 3.82
N PRO A 105 -2.90 24.10 3.26
CA PRO A 105 -2.42 23.07 2.36
C PRO A 105 -2.40 21.70 3.03
N ALA A 106 -2.80 20.67 2.29
CA ALA A 106 -2.85 19.33 2.84
C ALA A 106 -2.67 18.26 1.74
N TRP A 107 -1.83 17.28 2.00
CA TRP A 107 -1.83 16.01 1.28
C TRP A 107 -2.63 14.99 2.09
N ASN A 108 -3.88 14.75 1.74
CA ASN A 108 -4.77 13.88 2.50
C ASN A 108 -5.09 12.58 1.76
N GLY A 109 -4.91 11.45 2.42
CA GLY A 109 -5.14 10.13 1.83
C GLY A 109 -4.13 9.74 0.75
N TRP A 110 -4.56 8.87 -0.15
CA TRP A 110 -3.70 8.32 -1.21
C TRP A 110 -3.39 9.32 -2.32
N GLY A 111 -4.40 10.01 -2.80
CA GLY A 111 -4.33 10.77 -4.05
C GLY A 111 -4.61 12.25 -3.91
N VAL A 112 -4.46 12.86 -2.72
CA VAL A 112 -4.80 14.24 -2.38
C VAL A 112 -6.30 14.48 -2.32
N THR A 113 -7.02 14.08 -3.38
CA THR A 113 -8.47 14.26 -3.54
C THR A 113 -9.19 12.92 -3.61
N ILE A 114 -10.50 12.95 -3.47
CA ILE A 114 -11.34 11.75 -3.64
C ILE A 114 -11.34 11.19 -5.06
N THR A 115 -10.78 11.92 -6.02
CA THR A 115 -10.61 11.52 -7.43
C THR A 115 -9.23 10.94 -7.74
N ASN A 116 -8.34 10.88 -6.74
CA ASN A 116 -7.01 10.25 -6.77
C ASN A 116 -6.03 10.82 -7.81
N THR A 117 -6.12 12.11 -8.16
CA THR A 117 -5.26 12.72 -9.21
C THR A 117 -3.77 12.72 -8.90
N ARG A 118 -3.38 12.64 -7.62
CA ARG A 118 -2.00 12.73 -7.13
C ARG A 118 -1.27 13.98 -7.64
N PHE A 119 -2.02 15.06 -7.76
CA PHE A 119 -1.56 16.36 -8.21
C PHE A 119 -1.84 17.43 -7.16
N GLU A 120 -0.81 18.21 -6.81
CA GLU A 120 -0.93 19.38 -5.94
C GLU A 120 -0.64 20.67 -6.74
N PRO A 121 -1.60 21.60 -6.81
CA PRO A 121 -1.36 22.89 -7.43
C PRO A 121 -0.33 23.70 -6.62
N THR A 122 0.35 24.64 -7.28
CA THR A 122 1.42 25.46 -6.67
C THR A 122 1.04 26.07 -5.32
N ALA A 123 -0.19 26.54 -5.17
CA ALA A 123 -0.64 27.18 -3.92
C ALA A 123 -0.63 26.20 -2.72
N ALA A 124 -0.96 24.93 -2.94
CA ALA A 124 -0.96 23.90 -1.91
C ALA A 124 0.41 23.23 -1.78
N ALA A 125 1.10 22.97 -2.90
CA ALA A 125 2.46 22.46 -2.90
C ALA A 125 3.43 23.37 -2.18
N GLY A 126 3.23 24.69 -2.25
CA GLY A 126 4.09 25.71 -1.65
C GLY A 126 5.50 25.77 -2.28
N MET A 127 5.67 25.15 -3.45
CA MET A 127 6.92 25.17 -4.23
C MET A 127 6.66 25.14 -5.72
N THR A 128 7.62 25.61 -6.49
CA THR A 128 7.60 25.65 -7.95
C THR A 128 8.74 24.80 -8.54
N ALA A 129 8.74 24.61 -9.86
CA ALA A 129 9.84 23.94 -10.54
C ALA A 129 11.22 24.59 -10.31
N ALA A 130 11.27 25.91 -10.11
CA ALA A 130 12.50 26.63 -9.81
C ALA A 130 13.05 26.38 -8.39
N ASP A 131 12.20 25.91 -7.48
CA ASP A 131 12.57 25.59 -6.09
C ASP A 131 13.18 24.19 -5.98
N VAL A 132 12.73 23.26 -6.82
CA VAL A 132 13.08 21.84 -6.75
C VAL A 132 14.59 21.56 -6.75
N PRO A 133 15.42 22.20 -7.59
CA PRO A 133 16.88 21.99 -7.57
C PRO A 133 17.57 22.40 -6.25
N ARG A 134 16.87 23.17 -5.39
CA ARG A 134 17.40 23.65 -4.09
C ARG A 134 16.97 22.78 -2.91
N LEU A 135 16.17 21.72 -3.14
CA LEU A 135 15.69 20.82 -2.09
C LEU A 135 16.87 20.17 -1.35
N LYS A 136 16.83 20.24 -0.02
CA LYS A 136 17.79 19.61 0.89
C LYS A 136 17.06 18.82 1.95
N LEU A 137 17.69 17.76 2.44
CA LEU A 137 17.17 17.01 3.59
C LEU A 137 17.09 17.95 4.81
N LYS A 138 15.89 18.08 5.35
CA LYS A 138 15.60 18.85 6.56
C LYS A 138 15.68 17.98 7.81
N TRP A 139 15.00 16.82 7.75
CA TRP A 139 15.06 15.82 8.82
C TRP A 139 14.77 14.41 8.30
N ALA A 140 15.17 13.44 9.08
CA ALA A 140 14.88 12.03 8.87
C ALA A 140 14.29 11.42 10.14
N PHE A 141 13.28 10.55 10.01
CA PHE A 141 12.65 9.81 11.09
C PHE A 141 12.80 8.31 10.85
N GLY A 142 13.31 7.57 11.85
CA GLY A 142 13.50 6.11 11.76
C GLY A 142 12.30 5.33 12.29
N PHE A 143 11.81 4.34 11.54
CA PHE A 143 10.78 3.40 12.01
C PHE A 143 11.44 2.28 12.80
N PRO A 144 11.12 2.10 14.10
CA PRO A 144 11.81 1.13 14.94
C PRO A 144 11.41 -0.30 14.62
N GLY A 145 12.43 -1.15 14.38
CA GLY A 145 12.23 -2.58 14.07
C GLY A 145 11.65 -2.87 12.69
N ALA A 146 11.17 -1.87 11.99
CA ALA A 146 10.62 -2.04 10.66
C ALA A 146 11.73 -2.26 9.61
N SER A 147 11.42 -3.06 8.59
CA SER A 147 12.24 -3.22 7.39
C SER A 147 11.63 -2.49 6.18
N SER A 148 10.54 -1.77 6.41
CA SER A 148 9.80 -1.05 5.38
C SER A 148 8.96 0.07 5.98
N GLY A 149 9.18 1.30 5.52
CA GLY A 149 8.28 2.42 5.69
C GLY A 149 7.21 2.37 4.60
N GLY A 150 6.08 1.70 4.85
CA GLY A 150 5.18 1.25 3.79
C GLY A 150 4.01 2.16 3.43
N THR A 151 3.69 3.18 4.24
CA THR A 151 2.49 4.00 4.00
C THR A 151 2.78 5.26 3.18
N GLN A 152 1.77 5.74 2.44
CA GLN A 152 1.80 7.09 1.88
C GLN A 152 1.89 8.10 3.03
N PRO A 153 2.88 9.00 3.08
CA PRO A 153 2.86 10.10 4.03
C PRO A 153 1.64 10.99 3.80
N VAL A 154 0.91 11.31 4.86
CA VAL A 154 -0.26 12.16 4.83
C VAL A 154 0.02 13.39 5.68
N VAL A 155 -0.15 14.58 5.12
CA VAL A 155 0.17 15.84 5.80
C VAL A 155 -1.08 16.70 5.91
N VAL A 156 -1.54 16.89 7.12
CA VAL A 156 -2.75 17.68 7.41
C VAL A 156 -2.51 18.51 8.68
N GLY A 157 -2.76 19.80 8.60
CA GLY A 157 -2.67 20.70 9.74
C GLY A 157 -1.27 20.77 10.38
N GLY A 158 -0.22 20.71 9.57
CA GLY A 158 1.16 20.73 10.05
C GLY A 158 1.64 19.42 10.68
N ARG A 159 0.87 18.35 10.60
CA ARG A 159 1.25 17.02 11.07
C ARG A 159 1.42 16.03 9.94
N VAL A 160 2.42 15.16 10.05
CA VAL A 160 2.63 14.01 9.18
C VAL A 160 2.08 12.77 9.86
N TYR A 161 1.09 12.13 9.24
CA TYR A 161 0.56 10.84 9.68
C TYR A 161 1.15 9.75 8.81
N VAL A 162 1.79 8.76 9.45
CA VAL A 162 2.49 7.70 8.76
C VAL A 162 2.50 6.42 9.58
N GLY A 163 2.33 5.29 8.95
CA GLY A 163 2.40 3.97 9.59
C GLY A 163 3.52 3.12 9.03
N ASP A 164 3.82 2.02 9.70
CA ASP A 164 4.86 1.09 9.29
C ASP A 164 4.39 -0.37 9.22
N ALA A 165 5.29 -1.25 8.78
CA ALA A 165 5.01 -2.68 8.67
C ALA A 165 4.90 -3.39 10.03
N GLU A 166 5.38 -2.76 11.11
CA GLU A 166 5.29 -3.28 12.48
C GLU A 166 3.94 -3.01 13.14
N GLY A 167 3.12 -2.15 12.54
CA GLY A 167 1.81 -1.75 13.06
C GLY A 167 1.85 -0.49 13.90
N ASP A 168 2.95 0.26 13.88
CA ASP A 168 3.01 1.56 14.52
C ASP A 168 2.39 2.63 13.61
N LEU A 169 1.54 3.47 14.17
CA LEU A 169 1.03 4.70 13.55
C LEU A 169 1.58 5.90 14.31
N PHE A 170 2.11 6.85 13.57
CA PHE A 170 2.71 8.08 14.10
C PHE A 170 1.96 9.31 13.61
N ALA A 171 1.84 10.31 14.49
CA ALA A 171 1.62 11.69 14.12
C ALA A 171 2.87 12.50 14.48
N LEU A 172 3.54 13.02 13.49
CA LEU A 172 4.77 13.78 13.62
C LEU A 172 4.52 15.25 13.33
N ASP A 173 5.31 16.12 13.90
CA ASP A 173 5.37 17.52 13.48
C ASP A 173 6.04 17.61 12.09
N ALA A 174 5.41 18.28 11.15
CA ALA A 174 5.89 18.35 9.77
C ALA A 174 7.21 19.12 9.63
N GLN A 175 7.49 20.10 10.50
CA GLN A 175 8.68 20.92 10.41
C GLN A 175 9.91 20.29 11.08
N THR A 176 9.69 19.53 12.16
CA THR A 176 10.77 19.02 13.01
C THR A 176 10.90 17.50 13.04
N GLY A 177 9.83 16.77 12.67
CA GLY A 177 9.78 15.31 12.74
C GLY A 177 9.61 14.75 14.17
N CYS A 178 9.41 15.59 15.21
CA CYS A 178 9.13 15.09 16.55
C CYS A 178 7.76 14.40 16.62
N ILE A 179 7.59 13.48 17.59
CA ILE A 179 6.37 12.69 17.75
C ILE A 179 5.36 13.46 18.60
N HIS A 180 4.18 13.76 18.04
CA HIS A 180 3.04 14.23 18.84
C HIS A 180 2.42 13.07 19.60
N TRP A 181 2.15 11.97 18.92
CA TRP A 181 1.66 10.73 19.47
C TRP A 181 1.98 9.53 18.57
N THR A 182 1.98 8.37 19.17
CA THR A 182 2.09 7.08 18.45
C THR A 182 1.18 6.04 19.09
N ILE A 183 0.67 5.12 18.29
CA ILE A 183 -0.09 3.95 18.74
C ILE A 183 0.40 2.71 18.00
N GLU A 184 0.28 1.55 18.64
CA GLU A 184 0.49 0.25 18.02
C GLU A 184 -0.85 -0.41 17.71
N VAL A 185 -1.00 -0.97 16.49
CA VAL A 185 -2.19 -1.73 16.04
C VAL A 185 -1.83 -3.18 15.73
N GLU A 186 -2.84 -4.01 15.47
CA GLU A 186 -2.64 -5.46 15.37
C GLU A 186 -1.85 -5.91 14.14
N GLY A 187 -2.07 -5.27 13.01
CA GLY A 187 -1.41 -5.60 11.75
C GLY A 187 -0.54 -4.47 11.23
N GLY A 188 0.46 -4.78 10.41
CA GLY A 188 1.25 -3.76 9.73
C GLY A 188 0.35 -2.82 8.92
N ILE A 189 0.68 -1.53 8.88
CA ILE A 189 -0.07 -0.52 8.15
C ILE A 189 0.61 -0.30 6.81
N ARG A 190 -0.11 -0.55 5.72
CA ARG A 190 0.38 -0.37 4.34
C ARG A 190 -0.39 0.69 3.56
N SER A 191 -1.62 0.95 3.96
CA SER A 191 -2.50 1.91 3.30
C SER A 191 -2.18 3.35 3.74
N ALA A 192 -2.56 4.34 2.93
CA ALA A 192 -2.57 5.73 3.37
C ALA A 192 -3.61 5.94 4.47
N ILE A 193 -3.32 6.90 5.34
CA ILE A 193 -4.25 7.37 6.35
C ILE A 193 -5.15 8.44 5.72
N THR A 194 -6.44 8.44 6.02
CA THR A 194 -7.37 9.50 5.59
C THR A 194 -7.82 10.30 6.80
N ILE A 195 -7.57 11.60 6.81
CA ILE A 195 -8.00 12.50 7.89
C ILE A 195 -9.32 13.16 7.51
N GLY A 196 -10.29 13.14 8.43
CA GLY A 196 -11.55 13.81 8.17
C GLY A 196 -12.46 13.91 9.36
N LYS A 197 -13.59 14.61 9.16
CA LYS A 197 -14.58 14.82 10.22
C LYS A 197 -15.24 13.51 10.66
N ARG A 198 -15.31 13.31 11.98
CA ARG A 198 -16.05 12.22 12.64
C ARG A 198 -17.43 12.67 13.12
N GLY A 199 -18.02 13.69 12.62
CA GLY A 199 -19.25 14.32 13.11
C GLY A 199 -18.99 15.81 13.40
N PRO A 200 -19.80 16.46 14.23
CA PRO A 200 -19.68 17.90 14.45
C PRO A 200 -18.40 18.32 15.17
N ASP A 201 -17.86 17.47 16.06
CA ASP A 201 -16.93 17.89 17.09
C ASP A 201 -15.54 17.23 17.07
N GLY A 202 -15.10 16.65 15.97
CA GLY A 202 -13.78 16.03 15.98
C GLY A 202 -13.27 15.56 14.63
N LEU A 203 -11.94 15.38 14.56
CA LEU A 203 -11.25 14.78 13.43
C LEU A 203 -10.79 13.39 13.78
N ALA A 204 -10.91 12.48 12.84
CA ALA A 204 -10.34 11.14 12.95
C ALA A 204 -9.37 10.86 11.82
N ALA A 205 -8.38 10.04 12.12
CA ALA A 205 -7.53 9.37 11.17
C ALA A 205 -8.09 7.97 10.92
N TYR A 206 -8.45 7.68 9.66
CA TYR A 206 -9.02 6.42 9.22
C TYR A 206 -7.97 5.64 8.42
N PHE A 207 -7.80 4.36 8.74
CA PHE A 207 -6.87 3.49 8.03
C PHE A 207 -7.24 2.02 8.22
N GLY A 208 -6.61 1.16 7.42
CA GLY A 208 -6.71 -0.28 7.58
C GLY A 208 -5.36 -0.92 7.86
N ASP A 209 -5.37 -2.10 8.46
CA ASP A 209 -4.19 -2.92 8.70
C ASP A 209 -4.18 -4.22 7.89
N GLN A 210 -3.04 -4.89 7.88
CA GLN A 210 -2.86 -6.16 7.19
C GLN A 210 -3.50 -7.37 7.92
N ALA A 211 -4.14 -7.13 9.06
CA ALA A 211 -5.01 -8.10 9.73
C ALA A 211 -6.49 -7.87 9.40
N SER A 212 -6.79 -7.08 8.36
CA SER A 212 -8.15 -6.73 7.92
C SER A 212 -8.98 -5.97 8.94
N ASN A 213 -8.34 -5.24 9.86
CA ASN A 213 -9.04 -4.31 10.71
C ASN A 213 -9.09 -2.92 10.07
N VAL A 214 -10.16 -2.20 10.34
CA VAL A 214 -10.31 -0.77 10.02
C VAL A 214 -10.44 0.00 11.32
N TYR A 215 -9.72 1.10 11.39
CA TYR A 215 -9.63 1.94 12.59
C TYR A 215 -10.11 3.35 12.30
N ALA A 216 -10.72 3.96 13.29
CA ALA A 216 -10.74 5.39 13.47
C ALA A 216 -10.02 5.73 14.76
N VAL A 217 -9.05 6.61 14.68
CA VAL A 217 -8.37 7.17 15.83
C VAL A 217 -8.55 8.68 15.85
N ASP A 218 -8.62 9.25 17.04
CA ASP A 218 -8.65 10.69 17.19
C ASP A 218 -7.37 11.30 16.64
N ALA A 219 -7.49 12.20 15.67
CA ALA A 219 -6.34 12.71 14.92
C ALA A 219 -5.40 13.60 15.78
N GLU A 220 -5.89 14.15 16.89
CA GLU A 220 -5.11 15.00 17.78
C GLU A 220 -4.34 14.19 18.82
N SER A 221 -4.97 13.15 19.38
CA SER A 221 -4.46 12.40 20.53
C SER A 221 -4.01 10.96 20.25
N GLY A 222 -4.34 10.41 19.08
CA GLY A 222 -4.10 9.00 18.78
C GLY A 222 -5.03 8.01 19.48
N LYS A 223 -6.02 8.49 20.25
CA LYS A 223 -6.97 7.62 20.94
C LYS A 223 -7.82 6.83 19.96
N VAL A 224 -7.85 5.50 20.09
CA VAL A 224 -8.74 4.65 19.28
C VAL A 224 -10.19 4.97 19.62
N LEU A 225 -10.96 5.36 18.62
CA LEU A 225 -12.38 5.72 18.71
C LEU A 225 -13.25 4.50 18.43
N TRP A 226 -12.94 3.78 17.37
CA TRP A 226 -13.53 2.50 17.03
C TRP A 226 -12.56 1.66 16.18
N LYS A 227 -12.79 0.35 16.22
CA LYS A 227 -12.12 -0.66 15.41
C LYS A 227 -13.16 -1.69 14.98
N ILE A 228 -13.12 -2.09 13.71
CA ILE A 228 -13.94 -3.19 13.19
C ILE A 228 -13.12 -4.13 12.33
N LYS A 229 -13.57 -5.35 12.18
CA LYS A 229 -13.05 -6.32 11.23
C LYS A 229 -13.77 -6.13 9.88
N ALA A 230 -13.04 -5.86 8.81
CA ALA A 230 -13.63 -5.66 7.48
C ALA A 230 -14.03 -6.97 6.81
N ASP A 231 -13.29 -8.04 7.09
CA ASP A 231 -13.55 -9.37 6.57
C ASP A 231 -13.04 -10.43 7.55
N ASP A 232 -13.86 -11.47 7.80
CA ASP A 232 -13.51 -12.57 8.73
C ASP A 232 -12.61 -13.63 8.09
N TYR A 233 -12.36 -13.54 6.77
CA TYR A 233 -11.44 -14.45 6.11
C TYR A 233 -10.03 -14.28 6.69
N SER A 234 -9.43 -15.37 7.13
CA SER A 234 -8.19 -15.35 7.93
C SER A 234 -6.97 -14.73 7.21
N ARG A 235 -7.02 -14.67 5.88
CA ARG A 235 -5.98 -14.08 5.03
C ARG A 235 -6.35 -12.72 4.45
N ALA A 236 -7.55 -12.20 4.76
CA ALA A 236 -7.97 -10.88 4.32
C ALA A 236 -7.05 -9.80 4.90
N ALA A 237 -6.81 -8.75 4.14
CA ALA A 237 -5.95 -7.63 4.50
C ALA A 237 -6.46 -6.33 3.87
N ILE A 238 -6.26 -5.21 4.56
CA ILE A 238 -6.45 -3.88 3.98
C ILE A 238 -5.09 -3.39 3.50
N THR A 239 -4.93 -3.27 2.20
CA THR A 239 -3.68 -2.84 1.55
C THR A 239 -3.89 -1.58 0.70
N GLY A 240 -5.11 -1.28 0.28
CA GLY A 240 -5.52 -0.03 -0.33
C GLY A 240 -6.00 0.99 0.71
N ALA A 241 -5.89 2.28 0.40
CA ALA A 241 -6.30 3.34 1.32
C ALA A 241 -7.83 3.49 1.36
N PRO A 242 -8.44 3.57 2.54
CA PRO A 242 -9.84 3.94 2.67
C PRO A 242 -10.09 5.36 2.15
N GLN A 243 -11.25 5.61 1.57
CA GLN A 243 -11.65 6.92 1.06
C GLN A 243 -12.86 7.46 1.83
N LEU A 244 -12.75 8.69 2.36
CA LEU A 244 -13.82 9.32 3.13
C LEU A 244 -14.62 10.30 2.25
N TYR A 245 -15.94 10.12 2.21
CA TYR A 245 -16.85 11.05 1.55
C TYR A 245 -18.20 11.11 2.28
N GLU A 246 -18.67 12.31 2.60
CA GLU A 246 -19.97 12.57 3.26
C GLU A 246 -20.26 11.66 4.47
N GLY A 247 -19.30 11.54 5.38
CA GLY A 247 -19.45 10.72 6.60
C GLY A 247 -19.45 9.20 6.35
N ARG A 248 -19.10 8.76 5.16
CA ARG A 248 -18.92 7.35 4.81
C ARG A 248 -17.48 7.05 4.46
N LEU A 249 -16.98 5.95 4.97
CA LEU A 249 -15.65 5.43 4.67
C LEU A 249 -15.77 4.25 3.71
N TYR A 250 -15.21 4.38 2.50
CA TYR A 250 -15.17 3.31 1.50
C TYR A 250 -13.86 2.57 1.62
N VAL A 251 -13.93 1.28 1.97
CA VAL A 251 -12.78 0.46 2.33
C VAL A 251 -12.58 -0.66 1.31
N PRO A 252 -11.43 -0.72 0.64
CA PRO A 252 -11.08 -1.82 -0.24
C PRO A 252 -10.54 -3.00 0.57
N VAL A 253 -10.86 -4.23 0.17
CA VAL A 253 -10.39 -5.46 0.82
C VAL A 253 -9.67 -6.36 -0.17
N SER A 254 -8.46 -6.71 0.19
CA SER A 254 -7.59 -7.66 -0.49
C SER A 254 -7.20 -8.81 0.44
N SER A 255 -6.27 -9.65 0.04
CA SER A 255 -5.76 -10.74 0.88
C SER A 255 -4.31 -11.10 0.60
N ARG A 256 -3.75 -11.93 1.48
CA ARG A 256 -2.47 -12.61 1.30
C ARG A 256 -2.61 -14.06 0.86
N GLU A 257 -3.81 -14.50 0.49
CA GLU A 257 -4.05 -15.87 0.06
C GLU A 257 -3.28 -16.21 -1.20
N GLU A 258 -3.16 -15.26 -2.12
CA GLU A 258 -2.36 -15.37 -3.34
C GLU A 258 -0.93 -15.85 -3.05
N SER A 259 -0.27 -15.24 -2.07
CA SER A 259 1.09 -15.63 -1.65
C SER A 259 1.12 -17.01 -0.99
N GLN A 260 0.09 -17.33 -0.18
CA GLN A 260 -0.01 -18.61 0.51
C GLN A 260 -0.28 -19.77 -0.44
N ALA A 261 -0.99 -19.50 -1.54
CA ALA A 261 -1.27 -20.48 -2.58
C ALA A 261 0.00 -21.02 -3.29
N GLY A 262 1.14 -20.36 -3.06
CA GLY A 262 2.46 -20.89 -3.45
C GLY A 262 2.91 -22.15 -2.69
N ASP A 263 2.26 -22.49 -1.56
CA ASP A 263 2.48 -23.74 -0.86
C ASP A 263 1.60 -24.85 -1.47
N PRO A 264 2.18 -25.95 -2.02
CA PRO A 264 1.41 -27.00 -2.67
C PRO A 264 0.47 -27.78 -1.73
N LYS A 265 0.66 -27.66 -0.42
CA LYS A 265 -0.19 -28.29 0.61
C LYS A 265 -1.31 -27.36 1.11
N TYR A 266 -1.33 -26.09 0.68
CA TYR A 266 -2.35 -25.14 1.09
C TYR A 266 -3.68 -25.45 0.41
N LEU A 267 -4.78 -25.53 1.19
CA LEU A 267 -6.14 -25.70 0.67
C LEU A 267 -6.60 -24.39 0.01
N CYS A 268 -6.15 -24.16 -1.18
CA CYS A 268 -6.43 -22.98 -2.00
C CYS A 268 -7.75 -23.12 -2.74
N CYS A 269 -8.51 -22.05 -3.00
CA CYS A 269 -8.51 -20.73 -2.45
C CYS A 269 -9.97 -20.32 -2.22
N ALA A 270 -10.25 -19.41 -1.30
CA ALA A 270 -11.64 -19.07 -1.00
C ALA A 270 -11.87 -17.57 -0.78
N PHE A 271 -10.83 -16.75 -0.81
CA PHE A 271 -10.95 -15.30 -0.68
C PHE A 271 -11.68 -14.70 -1.89
N ARG A 272 -12.51 -13.70 -1.61
CA ARG A 272 -13.14 -12.84 -2.63
C ARG A 272 -12.88 -11.38 -2.28
N GLY A 273 -12.33 -10.62 -3.22
CA GLY A 273 -12.18 -9.18 -3.09
C GLY A 273 -13.50 -8.50 -2.77
N SER A 274 -13.48 -7.39 -2.05
CA SER A 274 -14.69 -6.64 -1.74
C SER A 274 -14.41 -5.15 -1.53
N VAL A 275 -15.46 -4.34 -1.60
CA VAL A 275 -15.50 -2.96 -1.13
C VAL A 275 -16.60 -2.85 -0.09
N LEU A 276 -16.32 -2.15 1.02
CA LEU A 276 -17.28 -1.84 2.07
C LEU A 276 -17.53 -0.33 2.12
N ALA A 277 -18.74 0.07 2.54
CA ALA A 277 -19.00 1.38 3.07
C ALA A 277 -19.32 1.28 4.55
N LEU A 278 -18.61 2.08 5.35
CA LEU A 278 -18.79 2.19 6.78
C LEU A 278 -19.31 3.59 7.13
N ASP A 279 -20.11 3.68 8.17
CA ASP A 279 -20.40 4.95 8.84
C ASP A 279 -19.13 5.43 9.54
N ALA A 280 -18.61 6.58 9.14
CA ALA A 280 -17.32 7.07 9.61
C ALA A 280 -17.31 7.42 11.11
N ALA A 281 -18.46 7.80 11.68
CA ALA A 281 -18.56 8.13 13.10
C ALA A 281 -18.53 6.90 14.01
N THR A 282 -19.09 5.77 13.55
CA THR A 282 -19.36 4.59 14.38
C THR A 282 -18.63 3.31 13.94
N GLY A 283 -18.11 3.26 12.72
CA GLY A 283 -17.58 2.04 12.12
C GLY A 283 -18.65 1.03 11.68
N ARG A 284 -19.94 1.35 11.82
CA ARG A 284 -21.03 0.44 11.43
C ARG A 284 -21.03 0.23 9.92
N GLN A 285 -21.06 -1.02 9.48
CA GLN A 285 -21.14 -1.38 8.07
C GLN A 285 -22.51 -0.93 7.49
N ILE A 286 -22.45 -0.17 6.41
CA ILE A 286 -23.62 0.26 5.63
C ILE A 286 -23.91 -0.76 4.53
N TRP A 287 -22.89 -1.13 3.77
CA TRP A 287 -22.94 -2.19 2.78
C TRP A 287 -21.55 -2.83 2.59
N LYS A 288 -21.54 -4.05 2.07
CA LYS A 288 -20.36 -4.78 1.59
C LYS A 288 -20.70 -5.48 0.31
N THR A 289 -19.85 -5.33 -0.72
CA THR A 289 -20.05 -5.95 -2.02
C THR A 289 -18.79 -6.69 -2.43
N TYR A 290 -18.92 -7.97 -2.70
CA TYR A 290 -17.85 -8.80 -3.23
C TYR A 290 -17.68 -8.56 -4.73
N THR A 291 -16.42 -8.60 -5.20
CA THR A 291 -16.08 -8.51 -6.63
C THR A 291 -16.50 -9.77 -7.38
N ILE A 292 -16.34 -10.92 -6.75
CA ILE A 292 -16.82 -12.22 -7.23
C ILE A 292 -18.09 -12.56 -6.45
N SER A 293 -19.22 -12.72 -7.14
CA SER A 293 -20.52 -13.02 -6.50
C SER A 293 -20.60 -14.46 -5.98
N GLU A 294 -20.01 -15.39 -6.72
CA GLU A 294 -20.04 -16.81 -6.43
C GLU A 294 -19.17 -17.16 -5.22
N MET A 295 -19.66 -18.06 -4.39
CA MET A 295 -18.85 -18.66 -3.31
C MET A 295 -17.89 -19.69 -3.90
N ALA A 296 -16.64 -19.69 -3.41
CA ALA A 296 -15.69 -20.72 -3.80
C ALA A 296 -16.18 -22.13 -3.39
N GLY A 297 -16.13 -23.04 -4.32
CA GLY A 297 -16.43 -24.46 -4.12
C GLY A 297 -15.28 -25.34 -4.60
N PRO A 298 -15.25 -26.63 -4.26
CA PRO A 298 -14.24 -27.57 -4.75
C PRO A 298 -14.24 -27.60 -6.29
N THR A 299 -13.08 -27.43 -6.92
CA THR A 299 -12.90 -27.49 -8.38
C THR A 299 -12.07 -28.69 -8.80
N GLN A 300 -10.80 -28.71 -8.49
CA GLN A 300 -9.84 -29.72 -8.92
C GLN A 300 -8.82 -30.01 -7.81
N LYS A 301 -8.00 -31.02 -7.99
CA LYS A 301 -6.82 -31.25 -7.18
C LYS A 301 -5.59 -30.75 -7.93
N ASN A 302 -4.63 -30.15 -7.21
CA ASN A 302 -3.34 -29.82 -7.78
C ASN A 302 -2.46 -31.09 -7.97
N SER A 303 -1.27 -30.94 -8.57
CA SER A 303 -0.35 -32.04 -8.80
C SER A 303 0.18 -32.72 -7.52
N ALA A 304 0.08 -32.05 -6.36
CA ALA A 304 0.36 -32.60 -5.04
C ALA A 304 -0.83 -33.36 -4.40
N GLY A 305 -1.98 -33.46 -5.09
CA GLY A 305 -3.20 -34.08 -4.59
C GLY A 305 -4.03 -33.21 -3.65
N THR A 306 -3.66 -31.95 -3.43
CA THR A 306 -4.37 -31.02 -2.55
C THR A 306 -5.60 -30.43 -3.26
N GLN A 307 -6.74 -30.37 -2.56
CA GLN A 307 -7.98 -29.81 -3.09
C GLN A 307 -7.84 -28.32 -3.36
N ILE A 308 -8.18 -27.90 -4.58
CA ILE A 308 -8.34 -26.51 -4.99
C ILE A 308 -9.83 -26.15 -5.00
N SER A 309 -10.15 -24.97 -4.52
CA SER A 309 -11.50 -24.40 -4.54
C SER A 309 -11.47 -23.09 -5.32
N GLY A 310 -12.61 -22.68 -5.88
CA GLY A 310 -12.75 -21.45 -6.63
C GLY A 310 -14.20 -21.20 -7.09
N PRO A 311 -14.49 -20.06 -7.75
CA PRO A 311 -13.54 -18.98 -8.06
C PRO A 311 -13.09 -18.21 -6.82
N SER A 312 -11.89 -17.62 -6.88
CA SER A 312 -11.35 -16.82 -5.77
C SER A 312 -10.44 -15.70 -6.30
N GLY A 313 -10.09 -14.72 -5.47
CA GLY A 313 -9.23 -13.61 -5.83
C GLY A 313 -9.98 -12.32 -6.12
N ALA A 314 -9.65 -11.64 -7.21
CA ALA A 314 -10.15 -10.32 -7.62
C ALA A 314 -10.11 -9.31 -6.46
N GLY A 315 -9.00 -9.31 -5.70
CA GLY A 315 -8.78 -8.45 -4.54
C GLY A 315 -8.72 -6.98 -4.91
N VAL A 316 -9.25 -6.10 -4.06
CA VAL A 316 -9.16 -4.65 -4.23
C VAL A 316 -8.04 -4.14 -3.33
N TRP A 317 -6.90 -3.76 -3.91
CA TRP A 317 -5.71 -3.36 -3.16
C TRP A 317 -5.20 -1.94 -3.49
N ASN A 318 -5.99 -1.19 -4.26
CA ASN A 318 -5.84 0.24 -4.53
C ASN A 318 -6.86 1.09 -3.74
N ALA A 319 -6.66 2.42 -3.72
CA ALA A 319 -7.61 3.33 -3.11
C ALA A 319 -8.83 3.51 -4.03
N PRO A 320 -10.06 3.39 -3.53
CA PRO A 320 -11.26 3.66 -4.30
C PRO A 320 -11.33 5.12 -4.74
N THR A 321 -11.90 5.38 -5.91
CA THR A 321 -12.12 6.72 -6.46
C THR A 321 -13.60 7.09 -6.40
N ILE A 322 -13.91 8.27 -5.90
CA ILE A 322 -15.29 8.73 -5.72
C ILE A 322 -15.70 9.69 -6.85
N ASP A 323 -16.73 9.30 -7.56
CA ASP A 323 -17.41 10.14 -8.55
C ASP A 323 -18.72 10.66 -7.98
N VAL A 324 -18.68 11.89 -7.51
CA VAL A 324 -19.84 12.57 -6.91
C VAL A 324 -20.96 12.79 -7.93
N LYS A 325 -20.60 13.20 -9.16
CA LYS A 325 -21.54 13.47 -10.24
C LYS A 325 -22.39 12.26 -10.60
N ARG A 326 -21.73 11.08 -10.71
CA ARG A 326 -22.40 9.84 -11.11
C ARG A 326 -22.78 8.96 -9.93
N LYS A 327 -22.54 9.43 -8.68
CA LYS A 327 -22.77 8.66 -7.44
C LYS A 327 -22.15 7.27 -7.53
N THR A 328 -20.86 7.22 -7.87
CA THR A 328 -20.15 5.97 -8.17
C THR A 328 -18.83 5.90 -7.40
N VAL A 329 -18.48 4.70 -6.97
CA VAL A 329 -17.15 4.34 -6.46
C VAL A 329 -16.48 3.47 -7.50
N TYR A 330 -15.29 3.84 -7.97
CA TYR A 330 -14.48 3.02 -8.87
C TYR A 330 -13.34 2.37 -8.10
N ALA A 331 -13.06 1.10 -8.42
CA ALA A 331 -11.92 0.38 -7.89
C ALA A 331 -11.34 -0.56 -8.96
N GLY A 332 -10.03 -0.73 -8.94
CA GLY A 332 -9.34 -1.74 -9.72
C GLY A 332 -9.26 -3.06 -8.96
N THR A 333 -9.28 -4.18 -9.67
CA THR A 333 -9.14 -5.52 -9.08
C THR A 333 -7.87 -6.20 -9.55
N GLY A 334 -7.40 -7.14 -8.76
CA GLY A 334 -6.35 -8.07 -9.14
C GLY A 334 -6.89 -9.34 -9.80
N ASN A 335 -5.99 -10.24 -10.10
CA ASN A 335 -6.24 -11.52 -10.74
C ASN A 335 -7.11 -12.50 -9.92
N ASN A 336 -7.59 -13.56 -10.55
CA ASN A 336 -8.10 -14.73 -9.84
C ASN A 336 -6.93 -15.55 -9.26
N TYR A 337 -7.09 -16.13 -8.05
CA TYR A 337 -6.07 -16.97 -7.41
C TYR A 337 -6.22 -18.45 -7.78
N SER A 338 -7.42 -18.84 -8.15
CA SER A 338 -7.80 -20.22 -8.53
C SER A 338 -8.93 -20.22 -9.54
N PRO A 339 -9.02 -21.25 -10.41
CA PRO A 339 -10.07 -21.37 -11.40
C PRO A 339 -11.46 -21.64 -10.77
N PRO A 340 -12.56 -21.32 -11.48
CA PRO A 340 -12.56 -20.75 -12.83
C PRO A 340 -12.23 -19.26 -12.86
N ALA A 341 -11.75 -18.77 -14.00
CA ALA A 341 -11.58 -17.34 -14.25
C ALA A 341 -12.93 -16.62 -14.21
N THR A 342 -12.92 -15.38 -13.72
CA THR A 342 -14.12 -14.55 -13.64
C THR A 342 -13.94 -13.23 -14.38
N SER A 343 -15.03 -12.57 -14.74
CA SER A 343 -14.99 -11.23 -15.34
C SER A 343 -14.64 -10.13 -14.34
N ALA A 344 -14.45 -10.48 -13.08
CA ALA A 344 -14.11 -9.53 -12.03
C ALA A 344 -12.59 -9.42 -11.77
N SER A 345 -11.76 -10.31 -12.36
CA SER A 345 -10.29 -10.17 -12.29
C SER A 345 -9.81 -9.11 -13.27
N ASP A 346 -8.73 -8.44 -12.90
CA ASP A 346 -8.02 -7.43 -13.73
C ASP A 346 -8.98 -6.44 -14.39
N SER A 347 -9.86 -5.90 -13.56
CA SER A 347 -11.02 -5.13 -13.99
C SER A 347 -11.10 -3.79 -13.28
N ILE A 348 -11.76 -2.83 -13.92
CA ILE A 348 -12.31 -1.65 -13.25
C ILE A 348 -13.76 -1.94 -12.93
N VAL A 349 -14.10 -1.87 -11.64
CA VAL A 349 -15.45 -2.12 -11.13
C VAL A 349 -16.06 -0.82 -10.65
N ALA A 350 -17.27 -0.52 -11.09
CA ALA A 350 -18.06 0.63 -10.67
C ALA A 350 -19.17 0.21 -9.72
N PHE A 351 -19.15 0.73 -8.51
CA PHE A 351 -20.15 0.48 -7.48
C PHE A 351 -21.05 1.70 -7.30
N ASP A 352 -22.32 1.50 -7.05
CA ASP A 352 -23.23 2.59 -6.62
C ASP A 352 -22.80 3.11 -5.24
N LEU A 353 -22.55 4.39 -5.13
CA LEU A 353 -22.02 5.05 -3.94
C LEU A 353 -22.89 4.82 -2.69
N LYS A 354 -24.22 4.73 -2.86
CA LYS A 354 -25.16 4.63 -1.75
C LYS A 354 -25.42 3.17 -1.33
N THR A 355 -25.53 2.28 -2.31
CA THR A 355 -26.02 0.90 -2.10
C THR A 355 -24.96 -0.17 -2.25
N GLY A 356 -23.80 0.16 -2.85
CA GLY A 356 -22.74 -0.79 -3.17
C GLY A 356 -23.04 -1.70 -4.36
N LYS A 357 -24.21 -1.60 -5.00
CA LYS A 357 -24.54 -2.44 -6.17
C LYS A 357 -23.53 -2.17 -7.30
N ILE A 358 -23.03 -3.23 -7.92
CA ILE A 358 -22.18 -3.11 -9.10
C ILE A 358 -23.03 -2.54 -10.24
N LYS A 359 -22.58 -1.43 -10.81
CA LYS A 359 -23.19 -0.76 -11.96
C LYS A 359 -22.66 -1.31 -13.27
N TRP A 360 -21.34 -1.54 -13.33
CA TRP A 360 -20.67 -2.16 -14.46
C TRP A 360 -19.28 -2.67 -14.04
N VAL A 361 -18.77 -3.61 -14.82
CA VAL A 361 -17.41 -4.16 -14.74
C VAL A 361 -16.80 -4.05 -16.11
N ARG A 362 -15.54 -3.61 -16.18
CA ARG A 362 -14.74 -3.61 -17.39
C ARG A 362 -13.45 -4.37 -17.15
N GLN A 363 -13.34 -5.54 -17.73
CA GLN A 363 -12.17 -6.39 -17.68
C GLN A 363 -11.22 -6.07 -18.85
N GLU A 364 -9.93 -5.91 -18.55
CA GLU A 364 -8.90 -5.63 -19.57
C GLU A 364 -7.98 -6.84 -19.80
N THR A 365 -7.79 -7.71 -18.80
CA THR A 365 -7.06 -8.97 -18.96
C THR A 365 -7.99 -10.13 -18.66
N THR A 366 -8.34 -10.91 -19.66
CA THR A 366 -9.21 -12.09 -19.51
C THR A 366 -8.40 -13.33 -19.15
N GLN A 367 -9.04 -14.30 -18.45
CA GLN A 367 -8.44 -15.60 -18.11
C GLN A 367 -7.18 -15.51 -17.23
N ASP A 368 -6.94 -14.40 -16.53
CA ASP A 368 -5.81 -14.28 -15.60
C ASP A 368 -6.11 -15.02 -14.29
N VAL A 369 -5.59 -16.25 -14.19
CA VAL A 369 -5.70 -17.09 -13.00
C VAL A 369 -4.30 -17.38 -12.49
N TRP A 370 -3.82 -16.53 -11.59
CA TRP A 370 -2.45 -16.54 -11.14
C TRP A 370 -2.35 -16.57 -9.61
N ASN A 371 -1.30 -17.21 -9.08
CA ASN A 371 -0.90 -17.10 -7.68
C ASN A 371 0.63 -17.28 -7.55
N ALA A 372 1.17 -17.13 -6.35
CA ALA A 372 2.62 -17.11 -6.14
C ALA A 372 3.37 -18.38 -6.54
N SER A 373 2.68 -19.52 -6.77
CA SER A 373 3.32 -20.72 -7.32
C SER A 373 3.80 -20.52 -8.77
N CYS A 374 3.14 -19.62 -9.51
CA CYS A 374 3.48 -19.31 -10.90
C CYS A 374 4.81 -18.57 -11.08
N ARG A 375 5.37 -18.00 -10.01
CA ARG A 375 6.73 -17.42 -10.05
C ARG A 375 7.84 -18.45 -10.23
N ARG A 376 7.53 -19.74 -10.04
CA ARG A 376 8.46 -20.87 -10.15
C ARG A 376 7.77 -22.03 -10.84
N PRO A 377 7.43 -21.89 -12.14
CA PRO A 377 6.65 -22.89 -12.88
C PRO A 377 7.37 -24.23 -13.01
N ASP A 378 8.71 -24.23 -12.90
CA ASP A 378 9.61 -25.39 -12.93
C ASP A 378 9.71 -26.13 -11.58
N ARG A 379 9.07 -25.62 -10.52
CA ARG A 379 9.09 -26.25 -9.20
C ARG A 379 8.19 -27.49 -9.17
N GLU A 380 8.72 -28.59 -8.70
CA GLU A 380 7.94 -29.81 -8.45
C GLU A 380 7.46 -29.87 -6.98
N PRO A 381 6.18 -30.19 -6.73
CA PRO A 381 5.12 -30.37 -7.72
C PRO A 381 4.67 -29.04 -8.32
N ALA A 382 4.39 -29.01 -9.62
CA ALA A 382 3.87 -27.82 -10.29
C ALA A 382 2.40 -27.59 -9.86
N VAL A 383 2.14 -26.46 -9.21
CA VAL A 383 0.82 -26.12 -8.66
C VAL A 383 0.28 -24.78 -9.15
N CYS A 384 0.98 -24.15 -10.09
CA CYS A 384 0.48 -22.96 -10.78
C CYS A 384 -0.81 -23.30 -11.53
N PRO A 385 -1.91 -22.55 -11.34
CA PRO A 385 -3.17 -22.84 -11.99
C PRO A 385 -3.12 -22.60 -13.51
N ASP A 386 -2.37 -21.58 -13.96
CA ASP A 386 -2.15 -21.26 -15.38
C ASP A 386 -0.75 -20.65 -15.53
N ALA A 387 0.16 -21.36 -16.20
CA ALA A 387 1.54 -20.92 -16.38
C ALA A 387 1.66 -19.71 -17.33
N ASP A 388 0.67 -19.48 -18.18
CA ASP A 388 0.62 -18.39 -19.15
C ASP A 388 -0.10 -17.15 -18.60
N ALA A 389 -0.72 -17.23 -17.40
CA ALA A 389 -1.39 -16.12 -16.76
C ALA A 389 -0.39 -15.00 -16.42
N PRO A 390 -0.65 -13.75 -16.87
CA PRO A 390 0.35 -12.69 -16.81
C PRO A 390 0.46 -11.96 -15.48
N ASP A 391 -0.50 -12.10 -14.56
CA ASP A 391 -0.60 -11.35 -13.29
C ASP A 391 -0.69 -9.82 -13.55
N PHE A 392 -1.66 -9.38 -14.35
CA PHE A 392 -1.78 -7.98 -14.77
C PHE A 392 -2.79 -7.16 -13.98
N ASP A 393 -2.69 -7.22 -12.65
CA ASP A 393 -3.55 -6.50 -11.71
C ASP A 393 -3.63 -4.99 -11.97
N PHE A 394 -4.80 -4.42 -11.68
CA PHE A 394 -4.98 -2.99 -11.43
C PHE A 394 -4.59 -2.64 -9.98
N GLY A 395 -3.30 -2.44 -9.74
CA GLY A 395 -2.79 -1.97 -8.44
C GLY A 395 -2.83 -0.46 -8.29
N SER A 396 -2.73 0.27 -9.39
CA SER A 396 -2.92 1.72 -9.43
C SER A 396 -4.39 2.08 -9.25
N SER A 397 -4.66 3.07 -8.38
CA SER A 397 -6.02 3.61 -8.23
C SER A 397 -6.50 4.22 -9.54
N PRO A 398 -7.72 3.95 -9.99
CA PRO A 398 -8.32 4.69 -11.08
C PRO A 398 -8.36 6.19 -10.75
N ILE A 399 -8.13 7.06 -11.72
CA ILE A 399 -8.19 8.51 -11.56
C ILE A 399 -9.39 9.05 -12.32
N LEU A 400 -10.24 9.84 -11.64
CA LEU A 400 -11.29 10.59 -12.32
C LEU A 400 -10.74 11.99 -12.62
N ALA A 401 -10.41 12.23 -13.88
CA ALA A 401 -9.82 13.47 -14.36
C ALA A 401 -10.86 14.39 -15.03
N ASP A 402 -10.76 15.68 -14.77
CA ASP A 402 -11.53 16.71 -15.47
C ASP A 402 -10.86 17.07 -16.79
N LEU A 403 -11.65 17.17 -17.85
CA LEU A 403 -11.25 17.63 -19.17
C LEU A 403 -11.82 19.02 -19.44
N GLN A 404 -11.23 19.71 -20.41
CA GLN A 404 -11.79 20.95 -20.92
C GLN A 404 -13.26 20.75 -21.36
N GLY A 405 -14.10 21.74 -21.11
CA GLY A 405 -15.53 21.68 -21.44
C GLY A 405 -16.39 20.89 -20.44
N GLY A 406 -15.88 20.57 -19.24
CA GLY A 406 -16.64 19.96 -18.14
C GLY A 406 -16.92 18.46 -18.31
N ARG A 407 -16.29 17.82 -19.29
CA ARG A 407 -16.27 16.36 -19.42
C ARG A 407 -15.30 15.76 -18.39
N GLN A 408 -15.51 14.51 -18.07
CA GLN A 408 -14.60 13.76 -17.20
C GLN A 408 -14.19 12.44 -17.86
N MET A 409 -13.01 11.97 -17.51
CA MET A 409 -12.45 10.72 -17.99
C MET A 409 -11.91 9.91 -16.83
N LEU A 410 -12.12 8.60 -16.85
CA LEU A 410 -11.57 7.68 -15.89
C LEU A 410 -10.29 7.08 -16.48
N ILE A 411 -9.15 7.37 -15.86
CA ILE A 411 -7.83 6.89 -16.29
C ILE A 411 -7.41 5.74 -15.39
N ALA A 412 -7.02 4.62 -15.98
CA ALA A 412 -6.57 3.45 -15.26
C ALA A 412 -5.32 2.85 -15.92
N GLY A 413 -4.40 2.36 -15.10
CA GLY A 413 -3.20 1.66 -15.54
C GLY A 413 -2.98 0.40 -14.71
N ASN A 414 -2.39 -0.63 -15.32
CA ASN A 414 -2.12 -1.89 -14.64
C ASN A 414 -0.71 -2.43 -14.91
N LYS A 415 -0.39 -3.58 -14.35
CA LYS A 415 0.92 -4.24 -14.46
C LYS A 415 1.34 -4.59 -15.91
N SER A 416 0.43 -4.58 -16.89
CA SER A 416 0.81 -4.77 -18.31
C SER A 416 1.59 -3.59 -18.89
N GLY A 417 1.61 -2.44 -18.21
CA GLY A 417 2.18 -1.19 -18.74
C GLY A 417 1.26 -0.44 -19.69
N MET A 418 0.00 -0.87 -19.80
CA MET A 418 -1.07 -0.20 -20.52
C MET A 418 -1.74 0.87 -19.65
N ILE A 419 -2.19 1.93 -20.29
CA ILE A 419 -3.10 2.95 -19.75
C ILE A 419 -4.37 2.96 -20.58
N TRP A 420 -5.51 2.98 -19.91
CA TRP A 420 -6.84 3.11 -20.53
C TRP A 420 -7.51 4.39 -20.06
N ALA A 421 -8.15 5.06 -21.01
CA ALA A 421 -9.08 6.13 -20.73
C ALA A 421 -10.49 5.67 -21.03
N LEU A 422 -11.33 5.73 -20.02
CA LEU A 422 -12.70 5.19 -20.06
C LEU A 422 -13.71 6.35 -19.90
N ASP A 423 -14.82 6.27 -20.64
CA ASP A 423 -15.93 7.22 -20.53
C ASP A 423 -16.86 6.81 -19.36
N PRO A 424 -16.85 7.51 -18.24
CA PRO A 424 -17.69 7.14 -17.10
C PRO A 424 -19.19 7.37 -17.34
N ASP A 425 -19.58 8.21 -18.31
CA ASP A 425 -20.98 8.43 -18.70
C ASP A 425 -21.52 7.29 -19.58
N ARG A 426 -20.62 6.46 -20.14
CA ARG A 426 -20.95 5.34 -21.03
C ARG A 426 -20.48 4.00 -20.45
N GLN A 427 -20.66 3.81 -19.14
CA GLN A 427 -20.36 2.55 -18.44
C GLN A 427 -18.92 2.06 -18.66
N GLY A 428 -17.93 2.96 -18.64
CA GLY A 428 -16.53 2.63 -18.84
C GLY A 428 -16.17 2.28 -20.29
N LYS A 429 -16.93 2.76 -21.30
CA LYS A 429 -16.56 2.55 -22.70
C LYS A 429 -15.17 3.13 -22.97
N LEU A 430 -14.32 2.37 -23.67
CA LEU A 430 -13.00 2.80 -24.07
C LEU A 430 -13.07 4.08 -24.92
N VAL A 431 -12.23 5.05 -24.58
CA VAL A 431 -11.99 6.27 -25.36
C VAL A 431 -10.68 6.14 -26.12
N TRP A 432 -9.61 5.87 -25.39
CA TRP A 432 -8.29 5.55 -25.93
C TRP A 432 -7.54 4.60 -25.01
N GLU A 433 -6.54 3.90 -25.54
CA GLU A 433 -5.59 3.10 -24.78
C GLU A 433 -4.18 3.33 -25.32
N GLN A 434 -3.19 3.23 -24.44
CA GLN A 434 -1.79 3.47 -24.79
C GLN A 434 -0.87 2.52 -24.03
N GLN A 435 -0.01 1.79 -24.76
CA GLN A 435 1.11 1.04 -24.18
C GLN A 435 2.24 2.02 -23.86
N VAL A 436 2.57 2.20 -22.59
CA VAL A 436 3.62 3.13 -22.15
C VAL A 436 4.94 2.42 -21.86
N GLY A 437 4.88 1.16 -21.49
CA GLY A 437 6.06 0.37 -21.21
C GLY A 437 5.77 -1.12 -21.17
N LYS A 438 6.78 -1.94 -20.94
CA LYS A 438 6.61 -3.39 -20.79
C LYS A 438 5.96 -3.72 -19.46
N GLY A 439 5.15 -4.77 -19.43
CA GLY A 439 4.55 -5.32 -18.23
C GLY A 439 5.30 -6.53 -17.69
N SER A 440 5.06 -6.84 -16.41
CA SER A 440 5.45 -8.08 -15.75
C SER A 440 4.68 -8.24 -14.43
N THR A 441 4.78 -9.38 -13.78
CA THR A 441 4.16 -9.65 -12.47
C THR A 441 4.56 -8.66 -11.37
N GLY A 442 5.70 -8.02 -11.49
CA GLY A 442 6.22 -7.00 -10.55
C GLY A 442 6.45 -5.64 -11.16
N GLY A 443 5.95 -5.39 -12.39
CA GLY A 443 6.25 -4.18 -13.14
C GLY A 443 5.07 -3.65 -13.94
N GLY A 444 5.37 -2.83 -14.94
CA GLY A 444 4.36 -2.03 -15.61
C GLY A 444 3.89 -0.89 -14.72
N VAL A 445 2.60 -0.54 -14.76
CA VAL A 445 2.01 0.49 -13.87
C VAL A 445 1.51 -0.20 -12.60
N LEU A 446 2.30 -0.09 -11.52
CA LEU A 446 2.05 -0.89 -10.33
C LEU A 446 1.23 -0.15 -9.26
N TRP A 447 1.73 0.99 -8.75
CA TRP A 447 1.12 1.62 -7.58
C TRP A 447 0.33 2.89 -7.86
N GLY A 448 0.75 3.73 -8.79
CA GLY A 448 -0.02 4.95 -9.05
C GLY A 448 0.58 5.86 -10.10
N ILE A 449 -0.28 6.33 -10.98
CA ILE A 449 -0.06 7.41 -11.94
C ILE A 449 -0.48 8.74 -11.32
N ALA A 450 -0.14 9.87 -11.98
CA ALA A 450 -0.63 11.19 -11.62
C ALA A 450 -1.19 11.92 -12.84
N VAL A 451 -2.12 12.87 -12.62
CA VAL A 451 -2.77 13.64 -13.69
C VAL A 451 -2.82 15.12 -13.30
N ASP A 452 -2.23 16.00 -14.13
CA ASP A 452 -2.18 17.46 -13.90
C ASP A 452 -3.26 18.28 -14.66
N GLY A 453 -4.26 17.60 -15.24
CA GLY A 453 -5.32 18.23 -16.04
C GLY A 453 -5.04 18.25 -17.55
N GLU A 454 -3.81 18.03 -17.99
CA GLU A 454 -3.44 17.93 -19.41
C GLU A 454 -2.69 16.64 -19.73
N ARG A 455 -1.95 16.11 -18.75
CA ARG A 455 -1.02 14.99 -18.90
C ARG A 455 -1.30 13.90 -17.89
N VAL A 456 -1.03 12.68 -18.30
CA VAL A 456 -0.94 11.51 -17.43
C VAL A 456 0.54 11.16 -17.28
N PHE A 457 1.06 11.20 -16.06
CA PHE A 457 2.43 10.82 -15.75
C PHE A 457 2.46 9.36 -15.32
N VAL A 458 3.23 8.57 -16.05
CA VAL A 458 3.21 7.10 -15.97
C VAL A 458 4.58 6.58 -15.57
N PRO A 459 4.73 6.07 -14.33
CA PRO A 459 5.93 5.34 -13.92
C PRO A 459 5.87 3.92 -14.45
N ASN A 460 6.99 3.37 -14.92
CA ASN A 460 7.09 1.98 -15.33
C ASN A 460 8.01 1.19 -14.39
N GLY A 461 7.43 0.22 -13.70
CA GLY A 461 8.13 -0.66 -12.77
C GLY A 461 8.77 -1.89 -13.41
N PHE A 462 8.68 -2.06 -14.73
CA PHE A 462 9.30 -3.19 -15.42
C PHE A 462 10.81 -3.24 -15.18
N PHE A 463 11.31 -4.41 -14.86
CA PHE A 463 12.73 -4.67 -14.66
C PHE A 463 13.14 -5.96 -15.37
N ASP A 464 14.15 -5.87 -16.24
CA ASP A 464 14.79 -7.02 -16.85
C ASP A 464 16.24 -7.16 -16.32
N PRO A 465 16.56 -8.22 -15.58
CA PRO A 465 17.92 -8.41 -15.06
C PRO A 465 18.98 -8.64 -16.15
N LYS A 466 18.58 -8.96 -17.38
CA LYS A 466 19.49 -9.14 -18.53
C LYS A 466 19.83 -7.80 -19.21
N THR A 467 18.91 -6.85 -19.11
CA THR A 467 19.07 -5.50 -19.70
C THR A 467 18.62 -4.44 -18.69
N PRO A 468 19.33 -4.31 -17.52
CA PRO A 468 18.87 -3.45 -16.45
C PRO A 468 18.73 -1.98 -16.84
N ASP A 469 19.62 -1.48 -17.71
CA ASP A 469 19.59 -0.09 -18.19
C ASP A 469 18.42 0.19 -19.18
N ALA A 470 17.80 -0.85 -19.73
CA ALA A 470 16.62 -0.75 -20.59
C ALA A 470 15.31 -0.98 -19.84
N SER A 471 15.37 -1.08 -18.49
CA SER A 471 14.23 -1.41 -17.64
C SER A 471 13.57 -0.13 -17.12
N GLY A 472 12.23 -0.11 -17.15
CA GLY A 472 11.44 0.93 -16.55
C GLY A 472 11.54 2.30 -17.24
N GLY A 473 11.37 3.36 -16.44
CA GLY A 473 11.41 4.74 -16.90
C GLY A 473 10.19 5.54 -16.49
N MET A 474 10.16 6.80 -16.90
CA MET A 474 9.08 7.74 -16.65
C MET A 474 8.56 8.28 -17.98
N ALA A 475 7.23 8.38 -18.14
CA ALA A 475 6.63 8.93 -19.35
C ALA A 475 5.50 9.91 -19.01
N ALA A 476 5.22 10.81 -19.96
CA ALA A 476 3.99 11.58 -19.98
C ALA A 476 3.26 11.35 -21.30
N ILE A 477 1.94 11.19 -21.21
CA ILE A 477 1.04 11.06 -22.34
C ILE A 477 -0.09 12.10 -22.22
N GLY A 478 -0.71 12.45 -23.33
CA GLY A 478 -1.83 13.38 -23.37
C GLY A 478 -3.05 12.81 -22.66
N LEU A 479 -3.66 13.60 -21.77
CA LEU A 479 -4.88 13.18 -21.06
C LEU A 479 -6.05 12.98 -22.02
N SER A 480 -6.17 13.80 -23.07
CA SER A 480 -7.30 13.81 -23.99
C SER A 480 -7.29 12.70 -25.04
N ASP A 481 -6.10 12.25 -25.46
CA ASP A 481 -5.87 11.40 -26.63
C ASP A 481 -4.94 10.22 -26.39
N GLY A 482 -4.20 10.21 -25.28
CA GLY A 482 -3.22 9.16 -24.96
C GLY A 482 -1.91 9.27 -25.76
N GLU A 483 -1.73 10.32 -26.56
CA GLU A 483 -0.51 10.47 -27.37
C GLU A 483 0.72 10.70 -26.49
N ALA A 484 1.86 10.09 -26.87
CA ALA A 484 3.11 10.23 -26.15
C ALA A 484 3.64 11.66 -26.25
N ILE A 485 3.91 12.30 -25.11
CA ILE A 485 4.52 13.63 -25.04
C ILE A 485 6.03 13.50 -24.85
N TRP A 486 6.46 12.73 -23.86
CA TRP A 486 7.87 12.40 -23.63
C TRP A 486 8.02 11.07 -22.90
N SER A 487 9.20 10.45 -23.05
CA SER A 487 9.60 9.27 -22.29
C SER A 487 11.07 9.41 -21.91
N THR A 488 11.38 9.24 -20.64
CA THR A 488 12.72 9.34 -20.07
C THR A 488 13.10 7.98 -19.47
N PRO A 489 14.14 7.32 -19.99
CA PRO A 489 14.65 6.09 -19.42
C PRO A 489 15.24 6.35 -18.02
N ASN A 490 15.39 5.28 -17.25
CA ASN A 490 16.07 5.39 -15.95
C ASN A 490 17.53 5.84 -16.11
N PRO A 491 18.04 6.65 -15.17
CA PRO A 491 19.49 6.86 -15.08
C PRO A 491 20.20 5.52 -14.91
N PRO A 492 21.40 5.34 -15.52
CA PRO A 492 22.20 4.14 -15.33
C PRO A 492 22.49 3.88 -13.86
N CYS A 493 22.51 2.61 -13.44
CA CYS A 493 22.81 2.27 -12.05
C CYS A 493 24.23 2.64 -11.62
N GLY A 494 25.18 2.74 -12.54
CA GLY A 494 26.59 2.88 -12.20
C GLY A 494 27.06 1.73 -11.31
N ASP A 495 27.75 2.06 -10.21
CA ASP A 495 28.26 1.07 -9.24
C ASP A 495 27.24 0.63 -8.17
N ARG A 496 25.99 1.15 -8.21
CA ARG A 496 24.95 0.81 -7.24
C ARG A 496 24.57 -0.67 -7.32
N LYS A 497 24.47 -1.31 -6.16
CA LYS A 497 24.02 -2.72 -6.07
C LYS A 497 22.98 -2.86 -4.95
N PRO A 498 21.87 -3.57 -5.21
CA PRO A 498 21.47 -4.16 -6.49
C PRO A 498 21.07 -3.08 -7.51
N CYS A 499 21.46 -3.26 -8.76
CA CYS A 499 20.95 -2.44 -9.86
C CYS A 499 19.52 -2.84 -10.17
N LYS A 500 18.56 -1.99 -9.82
CA LYS A 500 17.13 -2.16 -10.10
C LYS A 500 16.50 -0.80 -10.38
N ALA A 501 17.03 -0.09 -11.37
CA ALA A 501 16.53 1.22 -11.78
C ALA A 501 15.17 1.06 -12.46
N SER A 502 14.09 0.90 -11.69
CA SER A 502 12.72 0.85 -12.18
C SER A 502 11.81 1.67 -11.28
N HIS A 503 10.67 2.15 -11.79
CA HIS A 503 9.74 3.03 -11.10
C HIS A 503 8.42 2.34 -10.74
N PRO A 504 8.37 1.43 -9.77
CA PRO A 504 7.09 0.84 -9.36
C PRO A 504 6.30 1.77 -8.41
N ALA A 505 6.97 2.68 -7.66
CA ALA A 505 6.32 3.56 -6.70
C ALA A 505 5.29 4.49 -7.37
N ALA A 506 4.26 4.85 -6.62
CA ALA A 506 3.31 5.87 -7.08
C ALA A 506 4.02 7.21 -7.27
N VAL A 507 3.67 7.92 -8.34
CA VAL A 507 4.23 9.24 -8.62
C VAL A 507 3.39 10.36 -8.05
N THR A 508 3.98 11.53 -7.93
CA THR A 508 3.34 12.74 -7.42
C THR A 508 3.67 13.90 -8.33
N ALA A 509 2.65 14.57 -8.83
CA ALA A 509 2.81 15.76 -9.65
C ALA A 509 2.50 17.04 -8.87
N ILE A 510 3.28 18.06 -9.13
CA ILE A 510 2.95 19.47 -8.82
C ILE A 510 3.02 20.27 -10.12
N THR A 511 2.61 21.54 -10.09
CA THR A 511 2.69 22.37 -11.29
C THR A 511 4.12 22.41 -11.86
N GLY A 512 4.31 21.81 -13.03
CA GLY A 512 5.58 21.77 -13.76
C GLY A 512 6.59 20.70 -13.35
N VAL A 513 6.29 19.87 -12.35
CA VAL A 513 7.23 18.82 -11.86
C VAL A 513 6.49 17.54 -11.53
N VAL A 514 7.16 16.41 -11.76
CA VAL A 514 6.71 15.09 -11.26
C VAL A 514 7.82 14.40 -10.48
N PHE A 515 7.49 13.88 -9.30
CA PHE A 515 8.41 13.16 -8.41
C PHE A 515 8.16 11.65 -8.48
N SER A 516 9.24 10.87 -8.52
CA SER A 516 9.21 9.41 -8.57
C SER A 516 10.34 8.79 -7.79
N GLY A 517 10.06 7.71 -7.08
CA GLY A 517 11.05 6.86 -6.43
C GLY A 517 11.38 5.61 -7.23
N THR A 518 12.62 5.11 -7.11
CA THR A 518 13.10 3.92 -7.82
C THR A 518 13.39 2.76 -6.88
N MET A 519 13.48 1.56 -7.44
CA MET A 519 13.81 0.33 -6.68
C MET A 519 15.27 0.28 -6.21
N ASP A 520 16.17 1.06 -6.80
CA ASP A 520 17.56 1.22 -6.33
C ASP A 520 17.75 2.41 -5.38
N GLY A 521 16.64 3.04 -4.94
CA GLY A 521 16.65 4.06 -3.91
C GLY A 521 16.89 5.49 -4.39
N GLN A 522 16.76 5.77 -5.68
CA GLN A 522 16.84 7.15 -6.20
C GLN A 522 15.48 7.85 -6.10
N LEU A 523 15.46 9.04 -5.55
CA LEU A 523 14.32 9.95 -5.61
C LEU A 523 14.58 10.99 -6.69
N LEU A 524 13.75 11.01 -7.72
CA LEU A 524 13.94 11.82 -8.91
C LEU A 524 12.79 12.82 -9.07
N ALA A 525 13.12 14.03 -9.55
CA ALA A 525 12.14 15.03 -9.97
C ALA A 525 12.35 15.33 -11.46
N TYR A 526 11.28 15.19 -12.23
CA TYR A 526 11.26 15.40 -13.67
C TYR A 526 10.50 16.68 -14.02
N SER A 527 10.96 17.39 -15.03
CA SER A 527 10.16 18.43 -15.68
C SER A 527 8.90 17.82 -16.29
N ALA A 528 7.74 18.32 -15.90
CA ALA A 528 6.46 17.86 -16.44
C ALA A 528 6.32 18.15 -17.95
N GLN A 529 7.09 19.14 -18.47
CA GLN A 529 7.02 19.59 -19.86
C GLN A 529 7.80 18.66 -20.82
N ASP A 530 9.03 18.27 -20.45
CA ASP A 530 9.95 17.60 -21.36
C ASP A 530 10.67 16.37 -20.76
N GLY A 531 10.32 15.98 -19.54
CA GLY A 531 10.85 14.80 -18.85
C GLY A 531 12.32 14.91 -18.41
N LYS A 532 12.96 16.10 -18.50
CA LYS A 532 14.32 16.27 -18.00
C LYS A 532 14.37 16.13 -16.49
N ILE A 533 15.41 15.46 -15.97
CA ILE A 533 15.64 15.37 -14.54
C ILE A 533 16.11 16.75 -14.02
N LEU A 534 15.33 17.32 -13.11
CA LEU A 534 15.59 18.61 -12.46
C LEU A 534 16.35 18.45 -11.17
N TRP A 535 16.19 17.32 -10.49
CA TRP A 535 16.79 17.03 -9.20
C TRP A 535 16.81 15.53 -8.94
N GLU A 536 17.82 15.05 -8.26
CA GLU A 536 18.00 13.67 -7.83
C GLU A 536 18.56 13.59 -6.42
N TYR A 537 18.19 12.54 -5.68
CA TYR A 537 18.71 12.31 -4.35
C TYR A 537 18.81 10.81 -4.06
N ASP A 538 20.02 10.37 -3.70
CA ASP A 538 20.24 8.98 -3.29
C ASP A 538 19.78 8.77 -1.84
N THR A 539 18.73 7.96 -1.69
CA THR A 539 18.17 7.61 -0.37
C THR A 539 18.71 6.28 0.17
N ALA A 540 19.42 5.47 -0.63
CA ALA A 540 19.92 4.15 -0.22
C ALA A 540 21.18 4.25 0.66
N ARG A 541 21.08 4.94 1.79
CA ARG A 541 22.17 5.19 2.74
C ARG A 541 21.64 5.32 4.17
N ASP A 542 22.57 5.34 5.15
CA ASP A 542 22.26 5.61 6.55
C ASP A 542 21.91 7.10 6.76
N PHE A 543 20.98 7.35 7.70
CA PHE A 543 20.56 8.69 8.08
C PHE A 543 20.64 8.93 9.59
N PRO A 544 21.14 10.09 10.04
CA PRO A 544 20.93 10.55 11.39
C PRO A 544 19.44 10.91 11.55
N THR A 545 18.77 10.32 12.53
CA THR A 545 17.32 10.50 12.73
C THR A 545 17.00 11.39 13.91
N VAL A 546 15.91 12.15 13.81
CA VAL A 546 15.45 13.03 14.89
C VAL A 546 14.93 12.28 16.11
N ASN A 547 14.56 11.01 15.94
CA ASN A 547 14.06 10.15 17.02
C ASN A 547 15.11 9.17 17.57
N GLY A 548 16.37 9.25 17.13
CA GLY A 548 17.47 8.40 17.60
C GLY A 548 17.42 6.94 17.17
N VAL A 549 16.45 6.54 16.36
CA VAL A 549 16.36 5.19 15.80
C VAL A 549 17.35 5.05 14.66
N LYS A 550 18.19 4.01 14.70
CA LYS A 550 19.09 3.71 13.58
C LYS A 550 18.26 3.41 12.32
N ALA A 551 18.48 4.17 11.27
CA ALA A 551 17.71 4.03 10.04
C ALA A 551 18.56 4.20 8.78
N ASN A 552 18.17 3.45 7.75
CA ASN A 552 18.69 3.58 6.39
C ASN A 552 17.53 3.66 5.41
N GLY A 553 17.77 4.35 4.31
CA GLY A 553 16.86 4.29 3.18
C GLY A 553 17.18 3.13 2.25
N GLY A 554 16.33 2.91 1.27
CA GLY A 554 16.44 1.79 0.34
C GLY A 554 15.48 1.90 -0.83
N SER A 555 15.01 0.75 -1.32
CA SER A 555 14.08 0.67 -2.43
C SER A 555 12.79 1.46 -2.16
N MET A 556 12.28 2.13 -3.18
CA MET A 556 10.98 2.78 -3.14
C MET A 556 10.00 2.04 -4.06
N SER A 557 8.97 1.46 -3.43
CA SER A 557 7.87 0.79 -4.12
C SER A 557 6.65 0.85 -3.20
N ASN A 558 5.51 1.20 -3.66
CA ASN A 558 4.24 1.45 -2.99
C ASN A 558 3.92 2.95 -2.90
N ALA A 559 4.12 3.56 -1.73
CA ALA A 559 3.83 4.97 -1.53
C ALA A 559 4.70 5.87 -2.41
N GLY A 560 4.09 6.93 -2.91
CA GLY A 560 4.81 8.01 -3.56
C GLY A 560 5.17 9.14 -2.59
N PRO A 561 5.91 10.14 -3.05
CA PRO A 561 6.14 11.35 -2.28
C PRO A 561 4.84 12.12 -1.99
N ALA A 562 4.83 12.91 -0.91
CA ALA A 562 3.82 13.93 -0.65
C ALA A 562 4.47 15.30 -0.69
N VAL A 563 3.89 16.24 -1.44
CA VAL A 563 4.40 17.61 -1.56
C VAL A 563 3.35 18.58 -1.04
N VAL A 564 3.67 19.34 0.00
CA VAL A 564 2.71 20.26 0.60
C VAL A 564 3.42 21.34 1.42
N GLY A 565 2.96 22.60 1.29
CA GLY A 565 3.45 23.70 2.12
C GLY A 565 4.95 23.95 2.04
N GLY A 566 5.58 23.76 0.88
CA GLY A 566 7.01 23.96 0.65
C GLY A 566 7.89 22.78 1.08
N MET A 567 7.30 21.65 1.45
CA MET A 567 8.01 20.45 1.88
C MET A 567 7.67 19.23 1.03
N LEU A 568 8.65 18.34 0.90
CA LEU A 568 8.54 17.04 0.24
C LEU A 568 8.81 15.94 1.28
N PHE A 569 7.88 14.99 1.41
CA PHE A 569 7.98 13.86 2.32
C PHE A 569 7.99 12.55 1.54
N VAL A 570 8.90 11.63 1.86
CA VAL A 570 8.97 10.31 1.20
C VAL A 570 9.44 9.23 2.16
N ASN A 571 8.77 8.09 2.12
CA ASN A 571 9.26 6.87 2.75
C ASN A 571 10.30 6.20 1.84
N SER A 572 11.44 5.83 2.39
CA SER A 572 12.48 5.08 1.71
C SER A 572 12.80 3.79 2.45
N GLY A 573 12.62 2.69 1.74
CA GLY A 573 12.74 1.32 2.23
C GLY A 573 11.50 0.49 1.95
N TYR A 574 11.68 -0.62 1.22
CA TYR A 574 10.63 -1.55 0.90
C TYR A 574 11.20 -2.97 0.79
N SER A 575 10.63 -3.93 1.53
CA SER A 575 11.23 -5.26 1.69
C SER A 575 10.37 -6.42 1.18
N HIS A 576 9.20 -6.14 0.56
CA HIS A 576 8.25 -7.21 0.19
C HIS A 576 8.57 -7.98 -1.10
N HIS A 577 9.62 -7.61 -1.83
CA HIS A 577 10.05 -8.30 -3.05
C HIS A 577 11.52 -8.70 -2.98
N GLY A 578 11.90 -9.82 -3.60
CA GLY A 578 13.30 -10.24 -3.67
C GLY A 578 14.18 -9.25 -4.45
N GLY A 579 15.45 -9.12 -4.03
CA GLY A 579 16.44 -8.26 -4.68
C GLY A 579 16.18 -6.76 -4.51
N VAL A 580 15.63 -6.35 -3.36
CA VAL A 580 15.40 -4.97 -2.95
C VAL A 580 16.36 -4.56 -1.84
N VAL A 581 16.59 -3.27 -1.67
CA VAL A 581 17.30 -2.69 -0.53
C VAL A 581 16.28 -2.39 0.56
N PRO A 582 16.28 -3.11 1.69
CA PRO A 582 15.40 -2.78 2.81
C PRO A 582 15.78 -1.43 3.42
N GLY A 583 14.81 -0.76 4.02
CA GLY A 583 15.04 0.51 4.69
C GLY A 583 13.85 0.87 5.58
N ASN A 584 14.07 1.77 6.53
CA ASN A 584 13.10 2.11 7.56
C ASN A 584 13.10 3.61 7.87
N VAL A 585 13.12 4.46 6.84
CA VAL A 585 13.23 5.90 7.05
C VAL A 585 12.14 6.69 6.33
N LEU A 586 11.58 7.69 7.03
CA LEU A 586 10.84 8.79 6.43
C LEU A 586 11.78 10.00 6.31
N LEU A 587 11.86 10.57 5.12
CA LEU A 587 12.67 11.72 4.80
C LEU A 587 11.78 12.94 4.53
N ALA A 588 12.17 14.09 5.04
CA ALA A 588 11.53 15.37 4.75
C ALA A 588 12.56 16.35 4.16
N PHE A 589 12.18 16.95 3.05
CA PHE A 589 13.01 17.92 2.33
C PHE A 589 12.34 19.28 2.30
N SER A 590 13.14 20.34 2.27
CA SER A 590 12.70 21.71 2.03
C SER A 590 13.79 22.49 1.33
N THR A 591 13.49 23.71 0.90
CA THR A 591 14.46 24.65 0.33
C THR A 591 15.14 25.53 1.37
N GLU A 592 14.68 25.44 2.64
CA GLU A 592 15.17 26.22 3.77
C GLU A 592 16.08 25.39 4.68
#